data_7168292e849d2c56337211907bdfeaa6
#
_entry.id   7168292e849d2c56337211907bdfeaa6
#
_cell.length_a   1.000
_cell.length_b   1.000
_cell.length_c   1.000
_cell.angle_alpha   90.00
_cell.angle_beta   90.00
_cell.angle_gamma   90.00
#
_symmetry.space_group_name_H-M   'P 1'
#
loop_
_entity.id
_entity.type
_entity.pdbx_description
1 polymer ?
#
loop_
_entity_poly.entity_id
_entity_poly.type
_entity_poly.pdbx_seq_one_letter_code
_entity_poly.pdbx_strand_id
1 'polypeptide(L)'
;MENQRAEITPFIERRGWKLVYSFEDVMSGGKREKDRPGFAAMFQAAHQRKFDILVFWALDRLTREGTRATLNYLQRLESKGVDYLSYQEQWLDSTGPFRDVMISMFATLAKQERVRISERTIAGLNLARAKGKRLGRPRLPPETVRIVLSLNQEAGIGARKIAKSTGFPLGTVSAILSRSRQKTSSLKP
;
A
#
# COMPACT_ATOMS: atom_id res chain seq x y z
N MET A 1 -7.78 22.42 -21.13
CA MET A 1 -6.39 22.46 -20.64
C MET A 1 -5.77 23.83 -20.84
N GLU A 2 -5.90 24.45 -22.00
CA GLU A 2 -5.41 25.81 -22.26
C GLU A 2 -5.92 26.83 -21.25
N ASN A 3 -7.22 26.81 -20.91
CA ASN A 3 -7.79 27.70 -19.91
C ASN A 3 -7.15 27.57 -18.51
N GLN A 4 -6.83 26.34 -18.08
CA GLN A 4 -6.19 26.12 -16.77
C GLN A 4 -4.78 26.68 -16.75
N ARG A 5 -4.03 26.49 -17.84
CA ARG A 5 -2.68 27.04 -17.98
C ARG A 5 -2.70 28.57 -18.05
N ALA A 6 -3.68 29.13 -18.76
CA ALA A 6 -3.83 30.59 -18.89
C ALA A 6 -4.11 31.28 -17.54
N GLU A 7 -4.73 30.59 -16.59
CA GLU A 7 -4.98 31.15 -15.26
C GLU A 7 -3.84 30.86 -14.26
N ILE A 8 -3.24 29.65 -14.31
CA ILE A 8 -2.16 29.26 -13.37
C ILE A 8 -0.88 30.07 -13.67
N THR A 9 -0.53 30.32 -14.93
CA THR A 9 0.72 31.00 -15.28
C THR A 9 0.82 32.40 -14.69
N PRO A 10 -0.18 33.30 -14.86
CA PRO A 10 -0.14 34.60 -14.19
C PRO A 10 -0.19 34.54 -12.65
N PHE A 11 -0.80 33.50 -12.09
CA PHE A 11 -0.80 33.28 -10.67
C PHE A 11 0.61 32.95 -10.15
N ILE A 12 1.35 32.07 -10.82
CA ILE A 12 2.75 31.72 -10.50
C ILE A 12 3.63 32.97 -10.56
N GLU A 13 3.50 33.76 -11.63
CA GLU A 13 4.25 35.01 -11.82
C GLU A 13 3.97 36.03 -10.71
N ARG A 14 2.71 36.24 -10.31
CA ARG A 14 2.35 37.12 -9.21
C ARG A 14 2.93 36.73 -7.86
N ARG A 15 3.20 35.42 -7.67
CA ARG A 15 3.89 34.89 -6.49
C ARG A 15 5.42 35.04 -6.57
N GLY A 16 5.96 35.61 -7.68
CA GLY A 16 7.40 35.73 -7.91
C GLY A 16 8.09 34.38 -8.20
N TRP A 17 7.32 33.35 -8.55
CA TRP A 17 7.85 32.03 -8.82
C TRP A 17 8.18 31.84 -10.31
N LYS A 18 9.16 31.00 -10.60
CA LYS A 18 9.57 30.67 -11.97
C LYS A 18 8.95 29.33 -12.38
N LEU A 19 8.19 29.32 -13.46
CA LEU A 19 7.70 28.07 -14.06
C LEU A 19 8.88 27.33 -14.74
N VAL A 20 9.24 26.16 -14.19
CA VAL A 20 10.37 25.36 -14.72
C VAL A 20 9.90 24.13 -15.51
N TYR A 21 8.74 23.56 -15.12
CA TYR A 21 8.14 22.39 -15.79
C TYR A 21 6.62 22.54 -15.89
N SER A 22 6.04 21.94 -16.93
CA SER A 22 4.61 21.74 -17.08
C SER A 22 4.37 20.26 -17.37
N PHE A 23 3.51 19.60 -16.59
CA PHE A 23 3.14 18.21 -16.75
C PHE A 23 1.66 18.13 -17.11
N GLU A 24 1.35 17.48 -18.21
CA GLU A 24 -0.01 17.41 -18.72
C GLU A 24 -0.38 15.96 -19.05
N ASP A 25 -1.57 15.55 -18.63
CA ASP A 25 -2.19 14.29 -19.05
C ASP A 25 -3.53 14.60 -19.71
N VAL A 26 -3.71 14.23 -20.97
CA VAL A 26 -4.96 14.44 -21.75
C VAL A 26 -6.05 13.43 -21.35
N MET A 27 -5.93 12.78 -20.20
CA MET A 27 -6.79 11.67 -19.80
C MET A 27 -7.67 12.03 -18.59
N SER A 28 -8.83 11.37 -18.48
CA SER A 28 -9.68 11.52 -17.29
C SER A 28 -8.94 11.12 -16.01
N GLY A 29 -9.02 11.94 -14.96
CA GLY A 29 -8.33 11.74 -13.68
C GLY A 29 -8.70 10.46 -12.90
N GLY A 30 -9.58 9.60 -13.47
CA GLY A 30 -9.93 8.29 -12.90
C GLY A 30 -8.95 7.16 -13.22
N LYS A 31 -7.93 7.42 -14.06
CA LYS A 31 -6.90 6.42 -14.37
C LYS A 31 -5.81 6.41 -13.29
N ARG A 32 -5.24 5.23 -13.04
CA ARG A 32 -4.18 5.04 -12.05
C ARG A 32 -2.88 5.74 -12.50
N GLU A 33 -1.99 6.04 -11.55
CA GLU A 33 -0.67 6.66 -11.81
C GLU A 33 0.07 6.05 -13.01
N LYS A 34 0.08 4.72 -13.10
CA LYS A 34 0.75 3.98 -14.20
C LYS A 34 0.23 4.27 -15.61
N ASP A 35 -1.02 4.73 -15.71
CA ASP A 35 -1.70 5.03 -16.97
C ASP A 35 -1.66 6.54 -17.29
N ARG A 36 -0.85 7.31 -16.52
CA ARG A 36 -0.71 8.77 -16.59
C ARG A 36 0.77 9.15 -16.71
N PRO A 37 1.32 9.19 -17.93
CA PRO A 37 2.75 9.43 -18.15
C PRO A 37 3.23 10.80 -17.64
N GLY A 38 2.43 11.85 -17.78
CA GLY A 38 2.74 13.17 -17.24
C GLY A 38 2.79 13.19 -15.72
N PHE A 39 1.85 12.51 -15.08
CA PHE A 39 1.81 12.35 -13.63
C PHE A 39 3.01 11.54 -13.09
N ALA A 40 3.37 10.47 -13.77
CA ALA A 40 4.55 9.68 -13.43
C ALA A 40 5.85 10.49 -13.61
N ALA A 41 5.98 11.25 -14.70
CA ALA A 41 7.11 12.13 -14.96
C ALA A 41 7.24 13.24 -13.91
N MET A 42 6.11 13.81 -13.44
CA MET A 42 6.06 14.79 -12.36
C MET A 42 6.63 14.21 -11.06
N PHE A 43 6.22 13.00 -10.66
CA PHE A 43 6.76 12.36 -9.46
C PHE A 43 8.23 11.97 -9.59
N GLN A 44 8.68 11.60 -10.78
CA GLN A 44 10.10 11.35 -11.06
C GLN A 44 10.93 12.65 -10.92
N ALA A 45 10.44 13.77 -11.45
CA ALA A 45 11.07 15.06 -11.32
C ALA A 45 11.09 15.53 -9.85
N ALA A 46 10.00 15.34 -9.11
CA ALA A 46 9.93 15.60 -7.67
C ALA A 46 10.93 14.76 -6.87
N HIS A 47 11.08 13.47 -7.19
CA HIS A 47 12.09 12.60 -6.57
C HIS A 47 13.52 13.11 -6.81
N GLN A 48 13.77 13.70 -7.96
CA GLN A 48 15.07 14.29 -8.34
C GLN A 48 15.21 15.75 -7.86
N ARG A 49 14.23 16.29 -7.13
CA ARG A 49 14.20 17.70 -6.66
C ARG A 49 14.45 18.72 -7.77
N LYS A 50 13.86 18.50 -8.92
CA LYS A 50 13.98 19.40 -10.08
C LYS A 50 13.11 20.65 -9.98
N PHE A 51 12.23 20.72 -8.99
CA PHE A 51 11.38 21.84 -8.66
C PHE A 51 11.06 21.85 -7.16
N ASP A 52 10.74 23.02 -6.62
CA ASP A 52 10.53 23.21 -5.19
C ASP A 52 9.04 23.10 -4.81
N ILE A 53 8.14 23.49 -5.73
CA ILE A 53 6.70 23.52 -5.50
C ILE A 53 5.94 23.00 -6.71
N LEU A 54 4.90 22.18 -6.45
CA LEU A 54 3.92 21.73 -7.42
C LEU A 54 2.66 22.59 -7.32
N VAL A 55 2.32 23.33 -8.36
CA VAL A 55 1.03 24.03 -8.49
C VAL A 55 0.13 23.20 -9.39
N PHE A 56 -1.07 22.89 -8.93
CA PHE A 56 -2.07 22.18 -9.73
C PHE A 56 -3.43 22.89 -9.66
N TRP A 57 -4.27 22.64 -10.67
CA TRP A 57 -5.54 23.33 -10.83
C TRP A 57 -6.51 23.07 -9.68
N ALA A 58 -6.82 21.80 -9.40
CA ALA A 58 -7.73 21.36 -8.36
C ALA A 58 -7.43 19.91 -7.96
N LEU A 59 -7.86 19.47 -6.79
CA LEU A 59 -7.66 18.12 -6.28
C LEU A 59 -8.24 17.05 -7.20
N ASP A 60 -9.42 17.30 -7.79
CA ASP A 60 -10.07 16.38 -8.71
C ASP A 60 -9.32 16.25 -10.05
N ARG A 61 -8.46 17.23 -10.38
CA ARG A 61 -7.55 17.19 -11.52
C ARG A 61 -6.24 16.51 -11.20
N LEU A 62 -5.75 16.68 -9.97
CA LEU A 62 -4.58 15.96 -9.51
C LEU A 62 -4.87 14.45 -9.46
N THR A 63 -5.97 14.03 -8.84
CA THR A 63 -6.39 12.62 -8.77
C THR A 63 -7.88 12.44 -8.51
N ARG A 64 -8.48 11.40 -9.08
CA ARG A 64 -9.84 10.92 -8.79
C ARG A 64 -9.84 9.55 -8.12
N GLU A 65 -8.69 9.08 -7.68
CA GLU A 65 -8.53 7.77 -7.01
C GLU A 65 -9.03 7.77 -5.56
N GLY A 66 -9.63 8.89 -5.12
CA GLY A 66 -10.20 9.06 -3.80
C GLY A 66 -9.22 9.62 -2.76
N THR A 67 -9.76 9.98 -1.60
CA THR A 67 -9.05 10.71 -0.53
C THR A 67 -7.74 10.05 -0.11
N ARG A 68 -7.70 8.73 -0.02
CA ARG A 68 -6.49 7.99 0.38
C ARG A 68 -5.35 8.15 -0.63
N ALA A 69 -5.65 8.05 -1.92
CA ALA A 69 -4.65 8.22 -2.95
C ALA A 69 -4.13 9.66 -2.96
N THR A 70 -5.03 10.64 -2.86
CA THR A 70 -4.68 12.07 -2.73
C THR A 70 -3.70 12.29 -1.58
N LEU A 71 -4.02 11.79 -0.38
CA LEU A 71 -3.16 11.92 0.79
C LEU A 71 -1.78 11.29 0.57
N ASN A 72 -1.73 10.11 -0.02
CA ASN A 72 -0.47 9.43 -0.32
C ASN A 72 0.38 10.26 -1.31
N TYR A 73 -0.24 10.87 -2.31
CA TYR A 73 0.47 11.69 -3.29
C TYR A 73 1.03 12.98 -2.66
N LEU A 74 0.26 13.66 -1.84
CA LEU A 74 0.71 14.86 -1.13
C LEU A 74 1.84 14.53 -0.14
N GLN A 75 1.70 13.46 0.65
CA GLN A 75 2.76 12.98 1.55
C GLN A 75 4.02 12.57 0.79
N ARG A 76 3.88 11.99 -0.40
CA ARG A 76 5.01 11.61 -1.25
C ARG A 76 5.77 12.85 -1.74
N LEU A 77 5.10 13.92 -2.13
CA LEU A 77 5.73 15.20 -2.47
C LEU A 77 6.46 15.77 -1.26
N GLU A 78 5.79 15.86 -0.13
CA GLU A 78 6.33 16.40 1.12
C GLU A 78 7.56 15.62 1.61
N SER A 79 7.55 14.27 1.52
CA SER A 79 8.69 13.43 1.85
C SER A 79 9.91 13.66 0.97
N LYS A 80 9.73 14.31 -0.20
CA LYS A 80 10.81 14.72 -1.11
C LYS A 80 11.21 16.18 -0.92
N GLY A 81 10.57 16.88 0.02
CA GLY A 81 10.80 18.31 0.25
C GLY A 81 10.26 19.17 -0.88
N VAL A 82 9.20 18.72 -1.55
CA VAL A 82 8.48 19.46 -2.58
C VAL A 82 7.17 19.94 -1.98
N ASP A 83 6.99 21.26 -1.96
CA ASP A 83 5.75 21.87 -1.56
C ASP A 83 4.65 21.72 -2.61
N TYR A 84 3.41 21.98 -2.22
CA TYR A 84 2.28 21.90 -3.14
C TYR A 84 1.24 22.97 -2.86
N LEU A 85 0.54 23.38 -3.92
CA LEU A 85 -0.53 24.37 -3.85
C LEU A 85 -1.61 24.03 -4.88
N SER A 86 -2.86 24.06 -4.44
CA SER A 86 -4.03 24.01 -5.31
C SER A 86 -4.48 25.41 -5.69
N TYR A 87 -4.72 25.64 -6.98
CA TYR A 87 -5.23 26.94 -7.45
C TYR A 87 -6.68 27.18 -7.03
N GLN A 88 -7.53 26.14 -7.12
CA GLN A 88 -8.95 26.24 -6.75
C GLN A 88 -9.18 26.13 -5.23
N GLU A 89 -8.50 25.20 -4.57
CA GLU A 89 -8.59 25.03 -3.13
C GLU A 89 -7.50 25.82 -2.41
N GLN A 90 -7.70 27.13 -2.22
CA GLN A 90 -6.69 28.04 -1.61
C GLN A 90 -6.26 27.62 -0.20
N TRP A 91 -7.07 26.87 0.52
CA TRP A 91 -6.71 26.29 1.81
C TRP A 91 -5.65 25.18 1.70
N LEU A 92 -5.48 24.61 0.51
CA LEU A 92 -4.50 23.56 0.21
C LEU A 92 -3.20 24.19 -0.31
N ASP A 93 -2.49 24.86 0.58
CA ASP A 93 -1.21 25.53 0.35
C ASP A 93 -0.22 25.07 1.43
N SER A 94 0.76 24.23 1.08
CA SER A 94 1.78 23.74 2.01
C SER A 94 2.83 24.80 2.35
N THR A 95 2.86 25.91 1.64
CA THR A 95 3.76 27.05 1.93
C THR A 95 3.12 28.05 2.87
N GLY A 96 1.82 27.93 3.12
CA GLY A 96 1.03 28.85 3.92
C GLY A 96 1.04 28.56 5.43
N PRO A 97 0.48 29.48 6.24
CA PRO A 97 0.45 29.33 7.71
C PRO A 97 -0.44 28.18 8.19
N PHE A 98 -1.31 27.64 7.36
CA PHE A 98 -2.21 26.51 7.69
C PHE A 98 -1.60 25.14 7.41
N ARG A 99 -0.33 25.07 7.01
CA ARG A 99 0.37 23.81 6.71
C ARG A 99 0.17 22.75 7.80
N ASP A 100 0.46 23.10 9.05
CA ASP A 100 0.40 22.15 10.17
C ASP A 100 -1.02 21.67 10.45
N VAL A 101 -2.00 22.54 10.28
CA VAL A 101 -3.42 22.20 10.40
C VAL A 101 -3.82 21.19 9.31
N MET A 102 -3.39 21.40 8.08
CA MET A 102 -3.64 20.48 6.97
C MET A 102 -2.99 19.11 7.21
N ILE A 103 -1.74 19.10 7.65
CA ILE A 103 -1.01 17.85 7.98
C ILE A 103 -1.77 17.08 9.05
N SER A 104 -2.20 17.75 10.12
CA SER A 104 -2.99 17.15 11.21
C SER A 104 -4.33 16.59 10.72
N MET A 105 -5.03 17.34 9.88
CA MET A 105 -6.29 16.92 9.27
C MET A 105 -6.07 15.68 8.39
N PHE A 106 -5.06 15.68 7.55
CA PHE A 106 -4.72 14.55 6.69
C PHE A 106 -4.33 13.31 7.48
N ALA A 107 -3.52 13.46 8.53
CA ALA A 107 -3.17 12.36 9.42
C ALA A 107 -4.41 11.73 10.07
N THR A 108 -5.36 12.57 10.50
CA THR A 108 -6.63 12.12 11.09
C THR A 108 -7.50 11.38 10.07
N LEU A 109 -7.65 11.90 8.85
CA LEU A 109 -8.39 11.24 7.78
C LEU A 109 -7.74 9.90 7.39
N ALA A 110 -6.42 9.85 7.29
CA ALA A 110 -5.70 8.61 7.00
C ALA A 110 -5.89 7.56 8.12
N LYS A 111 -5.92 7.99 9.39
CA LYS A 111 -6.21 7.11 10.53
C LYS A 111 -7.64 6.57 10.47
N GLN A 112 -8.63 7.41 10.22
CA GLN A 112 -10.03 7.00 10.10
C GLN A 112 -10.23 5.99 8.95
N GLU A 113 -9.58 6.21 7.81
CA GLU A 113 -9.67 5.29 6.68
C GLU A 113 -9.06 3.92 6.99
N ARG A 114 -7.94 3.87 7.73
CA ARG A 114 -7.37 2.59 8.21
C ARG A 114 -8.34 1.84 9.12
N VAL A 115 -9.03 2.55 10.02
CA VAL A 115 -10.05 1.95 10.90
C VAL A 115 -11.19 1.37 10.07
N ARG A 116 -11.74 2.13 9.13
CA ARG A 116 -12.82 1.66 8.23
C ARG A 116 -12.43 0.43 7.41
N ILE A 117 -11.19 0.40 6.90
CA ILE A 117 -10.68 -0.78 6.17
C ILE A 117 -10.60 -1.99 7.11
N SER A 118 -10.09 -1.80 8.34
CA SER A 118 -10.02 -2.87 9.34
C SER A 118 -11.40 -3.41 9.68
N GLU A 119 -12.37 -2.55 9.96
CA GLU A 119 -13.76 -2.92 10.25
C GLU A 119 -14.39 -3.70 9.09
N ARG A 120 -14.23 -3.22 7.85
CA ARG A 120 -14.73 -3.91 6.65
C ARG A 120 -14.08 -5.28 6.48
N THR A 121 -12.77 -5.38 6.73
CA THR A 121 -12.04 -6.65 6.67
C THR A 121 -12.53 -7.62 7.72
N ILE A 122 -12.70 -7.18 8.98
CA ILE A 122 -13.22 -7.99 10.08
C ILE A 122 -14.65 -8.47 9.77
N ALA A 123 -15.51 -7.59 9.30
CA ALA A 123 -16.86 -7.96 8.88
C ALA A 123 -16.86 -9.01 7.77
N GLY A 124 -15.99 -8.85 6.77
CA GLY A 124 -15.82 -9.83 5.69
C GLY A 124 -15.32 -11.19 6.20
N LEU A 125 -14.36 -11.19 7.12
CA LEU A 125 -13.85 -12.42 7.75
C LEU A 125 -14.93 -13.11 8.59
N ASN A 126 -15.73 -12.37 9.34
CA ASN A 126 -16.82 -12.91 10.14
C ASN A 126 -17.91 -13.54 9.23
N LEU A 127 -18.26 -12.88 8.14
CA LEU A 127 -19.18 -13.43 7.16
C LEU A 127 -18.64 -14.72 6.51
N ALA A 128 -17.34 -14.74 6.20
CA ALA A 128 -16.71 -15.96 5.65
C ALA A 128 -16.72 -17.12 6.66
N ARG A 129 -16.48 -16.84 7.96
CA ARG A 129 -16.60 -17.83 9.04
C ARG A 129 -18.03 -18.34 9.18
N ALA A 130 -19.02 -17.44 9.15
CA ALA A 130 -20.44 -17.80 9.22
C ALA A 130 -20.88 -18.70 8.04
N LYS A 131 -20.26 -18.51 6.87
CA LYS A 131 -20.45 -19.38 5.69
C LYS A 131 -19.63 -20.67 5.73
N GLY A 132 -19.02 -21.02 6.88
CA GLY A 132 -18.21 -22.23 7.06
C GLY A 132 -16.85 -22.20 6.37
N LYS A 133 -16.42 -21.07 5.80
CA LYS A 133 -15.10 -20.98 5.16
C LYS A 133 -14.00 -21.00 6.22
N ARG A 134 -13.04 -21.89 6.05
CA ARG A 134 -11.87 -21.92 6.89
C ARG A 134 -10.91 -20.79 6.51
N LEU A 135 -10.59 -19.97 7.50
CA LEU A 135 -9.64 -18.87 7.33
C LEU A 135 -8.22 -19.29 7.74
N GLY A 136 -7.25 -18.59 7.21
CA GLY A 136 -5.83 -18.82 7.49
C GLY A 136 -5.11 -19.62 6.42
N ARG A 137 -3.88 -20.05 6.72
CA ARG A 137 -3.05 -20.82 5.80
C ARG A 137 -3.70 -22.19 5.50
N PRO A 138 -3.80 -22.60 4.24
CA PRO A 138 -4.27 -23.94 3.88
C PRO A 138 -3.51 -25.03 4.63
N ARG A 139 -4.21 -26.12 4.97
CA ARG A 139 -3.54 -27.29 5.56
C ARG A 139 -2.60 -27.90 4.52
N LEU A 140 -1.52 -28.48 5.02
CA LEU A 140 -0.63 -29.28 4.18
C LEU A 140 -1.42 -30.45 3.59
N PRO A 141 -1.11 -30.86 2.35
CA PRO A 141 -1.70 -32.06 1.77
C PRO A 141 -1.50 -33.27 2.71
N PRO A 142 -2.54 -34.12 2.90
CA PRO A 142 -2.42 -35.29 3.77
C PRO A 142 -1.26 -36.21 3.37
N GLU A 143 -0.96 -36.25 2.09
CA GLU A 143 0.14 -37.03 1.51
C GLU A 143 1.50 -36.55 2.00
N THR A 144 1.74 -35.24 2.05
CA THR A 144 2.98 -34.65 2.61
C THR A 144 3.16 -35.07 4.07
N VAL A 145 2.08 -35.05 4.85
CA VAL A 145 2.12 -35.45 6.25
C VAL A 145 2.44 -36.95 6.37
N ARG A 146 1.80 -37.80 5.53
CA ARG A 146 2.03 -39.23 5.52
C ARG A 146 3.47 -39.59 5.19
N ILE A 147 4.04 -39.01 4.12
CA ILE A 147 5.44 -39.22 3.72
C ILE A 147 6.42 -38.88 4.84
N VAL A 148 6.23 -37.75 5.49
CA VAL A 148 7.12 -37.32 6.59
C VAL A 148 7.04 -38.28 7.79
N LEU A 149 5.82 -38.72 8.13
CA LEU A 149 5.63 -39.62 9.27
C LEU A 149 6.17 -41.01 8.99
N SER A 150 5.96 -41.58 7.80
CA SER A 150 6.49 -42.92 7.44
C SER A 150 8.02 -42.91 7.48
N LEU A 151 8.68 -41.92 6.87
CA LEU A 151 10.13 -41.81 6.89
C LEU A 151 10.71 -41.67 8.29
N ASN A 152 10.00 -41.03 9.20
CA ASN A 152 10.44 -40.91 10.57
C ASN A 152 10.21 -42.18 11.39
N GLN A 153 9.07 -42.88 11.21
CA GLN A 153 8.69 -44.06 12.00
C GLN A 153 9.38 -45.34 11.48
N GLU A 154 9.37 -45.57 10.18
CA GLU A 154 9.87 -46.79 9.56
C GLU A 154 11.40 -46.80 9.39
N ALA A 155 11.98 -45.65 9.02
CA ALA A 155 13.41 -45.51 8.77
C ALA A 155 14.20 -44.81 9.89
N GLY A 156 13.56 -44.36 10.96
CA GLY A 156 14.20 -43.65 12.06
C GLY A 156 14.89 -42.35 11.66
N ILE A 157 14.48 -41.76 10.52
CA ILE A 157 15.18 -40.62 9.92
C ILE A 157 14.80 -39.33 10.59
N GLY A 158 15.78 -38.52 10.98
CA GLY A 158 15.57 -37.22 11.60
C GLY A 158 15.14 -36.11 10.61
N ALA A 159 14.52 -35.04 11.12
CA ALA A 159 13.90 -33.96 10.33
C ALA A 159 14.81 -33.39 9.23
N ARG A 160 16.10 -33.17 9.49
CA ARG A 160 17.05 -32.62 8.50
C ARG A 160 17.27 -33.56 7.31
N LYS A 161 17.38 -34.86 7.57
CA LYS A 161 17.54 -35.86 6.50
C LYS A 161 16.26 -36.00 5.68
N ILE A 162 15.08 -36.02 6.33
CA ILE A 162 13.78 -36.03 5.66
C ILE A 162 13.63 -34.80 4.76
N ALA A 163 13.93 -33.60 5.26
CA ALA A 163 13.86 -32.36 4.47
C ALA A 163 14.77 -32.44 3.22
N LYS A 164 15.99 -32.97 3.38
CA LYS A 164 16.93 -33.14 2.27
C LYS A 164 16.50 -34.18 1.22
N SER A 165 15.92 -35.28 1.65
CA SER A 165 15.48 -36.37 0.74
C SER A 165 14.17 -36.06 0.01
N THR A 166 13.25 -35.32 0.65
CA THR A 166 11.92 -35.03 0.10
C THR A 166 11.82 -33.65 -0.57
N GLY A 167 12.79 -32.76 -0.36
CA GLY A 167 12.73 -31.38 -0.82
C GLY A 167 11.77 -30.49 -0.01
N PHE A 168 11.13 -31.00 1.05
CA PHE A 168 10.25 -30.19 1.88
C PHE A 168 11.04 -29.24 2.79
N PRO A 169 10.54 -28.02 3.03
CA PRO A 169 11.17 -27.09 3.96
C PRO A 169 11.35 -27.72 5.36
N LEU A 170 12.53 -27.56 5.96
CA LEU A 170 12.84 -28.12 7.28
C LEU A 170 11.82 -27.71 8.37
N GLY A 171 11.36 -26.44 8.34
CA GLY A 171 10.34 -25.94 9.27
C GLY A 171 9.01 -26.70 9.12
N THR A 172 8.63 -27.09 7.90
CA THR A 172 7.42 -27.88 7.63
C THR A 172 7.57 -29.29 8.20
N VAL A 173 8.69 -29.95 7.95
CA VAL A 173 8.98 -31.30 8.47
C VAL A 173 9.01 -31.29 9.99
N SER A 174 9.72 -30.35 10.61
CA SER A 174 9.80 -30.22 12.07
C SER A 174 8.43 -29.98 12.70
N ALA A 175 7.59 -29.14 12.09
CA ALA A 175 6.24 -28.89 12.59
C ALA A 175 5.32 -30.14 12.53
N ILE A 176 5.45 -30.96 11.47
CA ILE A 176 4.71 -32.21 11.35
C ILE A 176 5.12 -33.20 12.47
N LEU A 177 6.42 -33.39 12.66
CA LEU A 177 6.93 -34.31 13.67
C LEU A 177 6.61 -33.86 15.09
N SER A 178 6.69 -32.58 15.39
CA SER A 178 6.32 -32.03 16.71
C SER A 178 4.84 -32.25 17.02
N ARG A 179 3.95 -32.02 16.05
CA ARG A 179 2.51 -32.28 16.22
C ARG A 179 2.18 -33.77 16.40
N SER A 180 2.90 -34.66 15.73
CA SER A 180 2.74 -36.09 15.91
C SER A 180 3.12 -36.52 17.33
N ARG A 181 4.26 -36.05 17.86
CA ARG A 181 4.71 -36.34 19.23
C ARG A 181 3.73 -35.86 20.29
N GLN A 182 3.16 -34.66 20.13
CA GLN A 182 2.15 -34.14 21.04
C GLN A 182 0.88 -34.98 21.07
N LYS A 183 0.42 -35.47 19.92
CA LYS A 183 -0.74 -36.38 19.87
C LYS A 183 -0.47 -37.70 20.58
N THR A 184 0.72 -38.24 20.46
CA THR A 184 1.10 -39.50 21.12
C THR A 184 1.25 -39.35 22.63
N SER A 185 1.70 -38.16 23.08
CA SER A 185 1.81 -37.85 24.52
C SER A 185 0.45 -37.62 25.21
N SER A 186 -0.55 -37.08 24.49
CA SER A 186 -1.90 -36.84 25.03
C SER A 186 -2.81 -38.10 25.03
N LEU A 187 -2.32 -39.23 24.48
CA LEU A 187 -3.02 -40.52 24.43
C LEU A 187 -2.45 -41.56 25.44
N LYS A 188 -1.47 -41.17 26.27
CA LYS A 188 -1.06 -42.02 27.37
C LYS A 188 -1.94 -41.70 28.59
N PRO A 189 -2.60 -42.75 29.17
CA PRO A 189 -3.46 -42.62 30.33
C PRO A 189 -2.67 -42.15 31.57
#